data_adf0b1adfa5e99cd1d6c73795717da75
#
_entry.id   adf0b1adfa5e99cd1d6c73795717da75
#
_cell.length_a   1.000
_cell.length_b   1.000
_cell.length_c   1.000
_cell.angle_alpha   90.00
_cell.angle_beta   90.00
_cell.angle_gamma   90.00
#
_symmetry.space_group_name_H-M   'P 1'
#
loop_
_entity.id
_entity.type
_entity.pdbx_description
1 polymer ?
#
loop_
_entity_poly.entity_id
_entity_poly.type
_entity_poly.pdbx_seq_one_letter_code
_entity_poly.pdbx_strand_id
1 'polypeptide(L)'
;FGGNVYAVGTKPDGSAYRVGVQDPDDPNNSSPIGVFPVIDRSVVTSGIYERGFTIDGVRYHHILSPWTGLPSDSDLASATIIAESSMDADALATACIVLGSEKALQLTQENGYPALMILRDGTVMMNDLMKQWGYTSLR
;
A
#
# COMPACT_ATOMS: atom_id res chain seq x y z
N PHE A 1 11.40 6.21 -4.09
CA PHE A 1 12.25 5.76 -3.00
C PHE A 1 11.51 4.67 -2.20
N GLY A 2 11.84 3.36 -2.42
CA GLY A 2 11.37 2.28 -1.55
C GLY A 2 9.85 2.20 -1.34
N GLY A 3 9.05 2.25 -2.40
CA GLY A 3 7.58 2.26 -2.29
C GLY A 3 6.94 3.63 -2.11
N ASN A 4 7.71 4.72 -2.09
CA ASN A 4 7.20 6.08 -1.95
C ASN A 4 7.34 6.86 -3.27
N VAL A 5 6.22 7.37 -3.78
CA VAL A 5 6.11 8.21 -4.97
C VAL A 5 5.39 9.50 -4.61
N TYR A 6 5.95 10.65 -4.96
CA TYR A 6 5.24 11.92 -4.91
C TYR A 6 5.05 12.48 -6.32
N ALA A 7 3.81 12.72 -6.71
CA ALA A 7 3.47 13.35 -7.98
C ALA A 7 3.35 14.86 -7.78
N VAL A 8 4.20 15.62 -8.49
CA VAL A 8 4.18 17.10 -8.47
C VAL A 8 3.43 17.58 -9.69
N GLY A 9 2.34 18.33 -9.47
CA GLY A 9 1.51 18.89 -10.56
C GLY A 9 0.88 17.83 -11.45
N THR A 10 0.75 18.15 -12.72
CA THR A 10 0.18 17.30 -13.76
C THR A 10 1.23 16.95 -14.81
N LYS A 11 0.91 16.02 -15.72
CA LYS A 11 1.68 15.81 -16.93
C LYS A 11 1.64 17.05 -17.84
N PRO A 12 2.56 17.17 -18.84
CA PRO A 12 2.57 18.30 -19.77
C PRO A 12 1.28 18.53 -20.54
N ASP A 13 0.47 17.48 -20.74
CA ASP A 13 -0.86 17.53 -21.36
C ASP A 13 -1.99 17.92 -20.41
N GLY A 14 -1.67 18.24 -19.14
CA GLY A 14 -2.63 18.59 -18.10
C GLY A 14 -3.29 17.38 -17.43
N SER A 15 -3.02 16.16 -17.85
CA SER A 15 -3.60 14.96 -17.23
C SER A 15 -2.88 14.56 -15.94
N ALA A 16 -3.59 13.80 -15.08
CA ALA A 16 -3.01 13.21 -13.86
C ALA A 16 -1.93 12.17 -14.20
N TYR A 17 -0.94 12.03 -13.32
CA TYR A 17 -0.07 10.86 -13.35
C TYR A 17 -0.88 9.61 -13.02
N ARG A 18 -0.52 8.49 -13.61
CA ARG A 18 -1.11 7.18 -13.28
C ARG A 18 -0.09 6.38 -12.49
N VAL A 19 -0.42 6.11 -11.24
CA VAL A 19 0.43 5.32 -10.35
C VAL A 19 -0.11 3.91 -10.28
N GLY A 20 0.76 2.92 -10.54
CA GLY A 20 0.45 1.51 -10.49
C GLY A 20 0.63 0.94 -9.09
N VAL A 21 -0.25 0.01 -8.72
CA VAL A 21 -0.11 -0.81 -7.51
C VAL A 21 0.59 -2.10 -7.88
N GLN A 22 1.72 -2.36 -7.26
CA GLN A 22 2.51 -3.58 -7.51
C GLN A 22 1.74 -4.83 -7.08
N ASP A 23 1.91 -5.90 -7.87
CA ASP A 23 1.47 -7.23 -7.50
C ASP A 23 2.44 -7.86 -6.49
N PRO A 24 1.99 -8.20 -5.25
CA PRO A 24 2.83 -8.87 -4.28
C PRO A 24 3.38 -10.23 -4.75
N ASP A 25 2.67 -10.89 -5.66
CA ASP A 25 3.00 -12.21 -6.17
C ASP A 25 3.84 -12.18 -7.46
N ASP A 26 4.08 -10.97 -8.03
CA ASP A 26 4.95 -10.80 -9.19
C ASP A 26 6.36 -10.32 -8.77
N PRO A 27 7.34 -11.23 -8.65
CA PRO A 27 8.69 -10.87 -8.23
C PRO A 27 9.43 -9.99 -9.24
N ASN A 28 8.96 -9.94 -10.49
CA ASN A 28 9.56 -9.14 -11.55
C ASN A 28 8.92 -7.76 -11.68
N ASN A 29 7.83 -7.51 -10.94
CA ASN A 29 7.06 -6.26 -11.03
C ASN A 29 6.69 -5.89 -12.48
N SER A 30 6.32 -6.91 -13.26
CA SER A 30 6.10 -6.78 -14.72
C SER A 30 4.77 -6.12 -15.05
N SER A 31 3.78 -6.26 -14.16
CA SER A 31 2.44 -5.71 -14.37
C SER A 31 1.79 -5.28 -13.07
N PRO A 32 1.29 -4.04 -12.97
CA PRO A 32 0.52 -3.61 -11.81
C PRO A 32 -0.86 -4.29 -11.78
N ILE A 33 -1.40 -4.53 -10.60
CA ILE A 33 -2.76 -5.06 -10.43
C ILE A 33 -3.85 -4.04 -10.72
N GLY A 34 -3.49 -2.78 -10.67
CA GLY A 34 -4.38 -1.66 -10.94
C GLY A 34 -3.65 -0.34 -10.89
N VAL A 35 -4.35 0.72 -11.27
CA VAL A 35 -3.81 2.07 -11.34
C VAL A 35 -4.83 3.08 -10.82
N PHE A 36 -4.33 4.22 -10.34
CA PHE A 36 -5.17 5.37 -9.97
C PHE A 36 -4.50 6.70 -10.38
N PRO A 37 -5.31 7.76 -10.62
CA PRO A 37 -4.81 9.08 -10.98
C PRO A 37 -4.23 9.79 -9.75
N VAL A 38 -3.14 10.53 -9.93
CA VAL A 38 -2.49 11.29 -8.86
C VAL A 38 -2.05 12.67 -9.35
N ILE A 39 -2.38 13.72 -8.58
CA ILE A 39 -1.94 15.11 -8.76
C ILE A 39 -1.61 15.65 -7.38
N ASP A 40 -0.42 16.21 -7.20
CA ASP A 40 0.05 16.84 -5.96
C ASP A 40 -0.20 15.99 -4.70
N ARG A 41 0.11 14.70 -4.79
CA ARG A 41 -0.06 13.75 -3.68
C ARG A 41 1.07 12.76 -3.62
N SER A 42 1.29 12.28 -2.42
CA SER A 42 2.13 11.11 -2.14
C SER A 42 1.32 9.83 -2.23
N VAL A 43 1.95 8.81 -2.78
CA VAL A 43 1.49 7.43 -2.78
C VAL A 43 2.57 6.60 -2.16
N VAL A 44 2.27 5.97 -1.04
CA VAL A 44 3.24 5.13 -0.33
C VAL A 44 2.67 3.74 -0.13
N THR A 45 3.48 2.75 -0.46
CA THR A 45 3.16 1.33 -0.24
C THR A 45 4.17 0.71 0.70
N SER A 46 3.68 0.10 1.78
CA SER A 46 4.43 -0.82 2.61
C SER A 46 4.03 -2.25 2.26
N GLY A 47 5.01 -3.15 2.13
CA GLY A 47 4.77 -4.54 1.78
C GLY A 47 5.71 -5.50 2.50
N ILE A 48 5.20 -6.68 2.89
CA ILE A 48 5.97 -7.71 3.58
C ILE A 48 6.93 -8.45 2.64
N TYR A 49 6.79 -8.27 1.32
CA TYR A 49 7.62 -8.89 0.29
C TYR A 49 8.88 -8.08 -0.06
N GLU A 50 8.92 -6.79 0.32
CA GLU A 50 10.02 -5.87 -0.03
C GLU A 50 11.36 -6.29 0.57
N ARG A 51 11.37 -6.60 1.87
CA ARG A 51 12.57 -6.95 2.62
C ARG A 51 12.28 -8.09 3.57
N GLY A 52 13.08 -9.14 3.49
CA GLY A 52 12.94 -10.29 4.36
C GLY A 52 13.85 -11.44 3.94
N PHE A 53 13.85 -12.48 4.74
CA PHE A 53 14.58 -13.73 4.49
C PHE A 53 13.70 -14.90 4.90
N THR A 54 14.04 -16.09 4.43
CA THR A 54 13.32 -17.33 4.76
C THR A 54 14.23 -18.29 5.47
N ILE A 55 13.80 -18.82 6.63
CA ILE A 55 14.48 -19.87 7.37
C ILE A 55 13.48 -21.01 7.59
N ASP A 56 13.84 -22.23 7.25
CA ASP A 56 13.03 -23.44 7.41
C ASP A 56 11.58 -23.30 6.88
N GLY A 57 11.44 -22.59 5.73
CA GLY A 57 10.15 -22.34 5.08
C GLY A 57 9.33 -21.19 5.69
N VAL A 58 9.78 -20.59 6.78
CA VAL A 58 9.13 -19.43 7.42
C VAL A 58 9.77 -18.15 6.93
N ARG A 59 8.93 -17.22 6.42
CA ARG A 59 9.38 -15.90 5.97
C ARG A 59 9.38 -14.89 7.10
N TYR A 60 10.53 -14.27 7.30
CA TYR A 60 10.74 -13.18 8.25
C TYR A 60 10.90 -11.86 7.50
N HIS A 61 9.95 -10.95 7.62
CA HIS A 61 10.00 -9.63 7.00
C HIS A 61 10.33 -8.53 8.03
N HIS A 62 10.67 -7.35 7.55
CA HIS A 62 11.19 -6.24 8.36
C HIS A 62 10.13 -5.46 9.16
N ILE A 63 8.85 -5.66 8.91
CA ILE A 63 7.76 -4.96 9.61
C ILE A 63 7.43 -5.76 10.87
N LEU A 64 7.84 -5.23 12.02
CA LEU A 64 7.72 -5.93 13.30
C LEU A 64 6.48 -5.49 14.08
N SER A 65 5.87 -6.43 14.75
CA SER A 65 4.82 -6.17 15.74
C SER A 65 5.43 -5.51 16.98
N PRO A 66 4.93 -4.35 17.42
CA PRO A 66 5.44 -3.68 18.63
C PRO A 66 5.12 -4.45 19.93
N TRP A 67 4.18 -5.39 19.86
CA TRP A 67 3.78 -6.20 21.01
C TRP A 67 4.65 -7.45 21.22
N THR A 68 5.18 -8.01 20.12
CA THR A 68 5.92 -9.29 20.17
C THR A 68 7.39 -9.15 19.80
N GLY A 69 7.76 -8.08 19.06
CA GLY A 69 9.09 -7.92 18.48
C GLY A 69 9.39 -8.86 17.31
N LEU A 70 8.41 -9.69 16.92
CA LEU A 70 8.50 -10.60 15.77
C LEU A 70 7.85 -9.94 14.53
N PRO A 71 8.09 -10.46 13.31
CA PRO A 71 7.37 -10.03 12.12
C PRO A 71 5.86 -10.03 12.35
N SER A 72 5.17 -9.00 11.86
CA SER A 72 3.72 -8.89 11.99
C SER A 72 3.03 -10.08 11.33
N ASP A 73 2.13 -10.73 12.04
CA ASP A 73 1.34 -11.88 11.58
C ASP A 73 -0.07 -11.45 11.17
N SER A 74 -0.20 -10.30 10.50
CA SER A 74 -1.48 -9.85 9.96
C SER A 74 -1.81 -10.55 8.63
N ASP A 75 -3.05 -10.39 8.19
CA ASP A 75 -3.56 -10.90 6.92
C ASP A 75 -3.07 -10.12 5.68
N LEU A 76 -2.38 -8.98 5.88
CA LEU A 76 -1.95 -8.10 4.81
C LEU A 76 -0.62 -8.51 4.17
N ALA A 77 -0.57 -8.49 2.83
CA ALA A 77 0.66 -8.51 2.05
C ALA A 77 1.19 -7.11 1.79
N SER A 78 0.30 -6.15 1.49
CA SER A 78 0.68 -4.74 1.31
C SER A 78 -0.45 -3.77 1.66
N ALA A 79 -0.07 -2.52 1.94
CA ALA A 79 -0.98 -1.40 2.14
C ALA A 79 -0.46 -0.18 1.38
N THR A 80 -1.32 0.43 0.56
CA THR A 80 -1.05 1.64 -0.23
C THR A 80 -1.91 2.77 0.29
N ILE A 81 -1.29 3.90 0.65
CA ILE A 81 -1.95 5.09 1.19
C ILE A 81 -1.69 6.27 0.26
N ILE A 82 -2.74 7.09 0.02
CA ILE A 82 -2.61 8.38 -0.65
C ILE A 82 -2.75 9.50 0.39
N ALA A 83 -1.81 10.44 0.40
CA ALA A 83 -1.81 11.58 1.31
C ALA A 83 -1.15 12.82 0.70
N GLU A 84 -1.35 13.98 1.33
CA GLU A 84 -0.56 15.19 1.03
C GLU A 84 0.88 15.07 1.54
N SER A 85 1.03 14.48 2.71
CA SER A 85 2.32 14.25 3.37
C SER A 85 2.81 12.84 3.10
N SER A 86 4.01 12.70 2.52
CA SER A 86 4.68 11.40 2.36
C SER A 86 5.00 10.75 3.71
N MET A 87 5.31 11.55 4.72
CA MET A 87 5.61 11.06 6.07
C MET A 87 4.38 10.40 6.70
N ASP A 88 3.21 11.02 6.57
CA ASP A 88 1.97 10.46 7.11
C ASP A 88 1.58 9.18 6.36
N ALA A 89 1.70 9.19 5.03
CA ALA A 89 1.41 8.02 4.21
C ALA A 89 2.34 6.84 4.55
N ASP A 90 3.63 7.10 4.77
CA ASP A 90 4.63 6.07 5.11
C ASP A 90 4.35 5.44 6.48
N ALA A 91 4.11 6.30 7.48
CA ALA A 91 3.74 5.85 8.83
C ALA A 91 2.45 5.01 8.84
N LEU A 92 1.40 5.50 8.13
CA LEU A 92 0.12 4.82 8.05
C LEU A 92 0.20 3.50 7.28
N ALA A 93 0.92 3.45 6.15
CA ALA A 93 1.09 2.22 5.38
C ALA A 93 1.72 1.10 6.22
N THR A 94 2.75 1.45 7.00
CA THR A 94 3.39 0.51 7.93
C THR A 94 2.46 0.11 9.07
N ALA A 95 1.74 1.08 9.67
CA ALA A 95 0.77 0.81 10.74
C ALA A 95 -0.35 -0.13 10.26
N CYS A 96 -0.83 0.03 9.02
CA CYS A 96 -1.82 -0.86 8.42
C CYS A 96 -1.37 -2.32 8.41
N ILE A 97 -0.11 -2.58 8.00
CA ILE A 97 0.45 -3.95 8.00
C ILE A 97 0.45 -4.54 9.42
N VAL A 98 0.71 -3.73 10.44
CA VAL A 98 0.73 -4.20 11.84
C VAL A 98 -0.68 -4.47 12.37
N LEU A 99 -1.66 -3.66 11.98
CA LEU A 99 -3.03 -3.70 12.48
C LEU A 99 -3.90 -4.79 11.82
N GLY A 100 -3.59 -5.16 10.58
CA GLY A 100 -4.43 -6.04 9.75
C GLY A 100 -5.57 -5.30 9.05
N SER A 101 -6.19 -5.96 8.06
CA SER A 101 -7.08 -5.33 7.08
C SER A 101 -8.27 -4.60 7.69
N GLU A 102 -8.99 -5.21 8.61
CA GLU A 102 -10.21 -4.63 9.19
C GLU A 102 -9.94 -3.32 9.92
N LYS A 103 -8.99 -3.34 10.88
CA LYS A 103 -8.62 -2.15 11.66
C LYS A 103 -7.95 -1.08 10.80
N ALA A 104 -7.16 -1.50 9.81
CA ALA A 104 -6.49 -0.61 8.90
C ALA A 104 -7.49 0.15 7.99
N LEU A 105 -8.51 -0.53 7.44
CA LEU A 105 -9.57 0.12 6.67
C LEU A 105 -10.36 1.10 7.51
N GLN A 106 -10.72 0.73 8.74
CA GLN A 106 -11.42 1.62 9.66
C GLN A 106 -10.57 2.86 9.97
N LEU A 107 -9.32 2.68 10.40
CA LEU A 107 -8.39 3.77 10.75
C LEU A 107 -8.22 4.75 9.60
N THR A 108 -7.97 4.26 8.40
CA THR A 108 -7.74 5.10 7.22
C THR A 108 -9.01 5.82 6.77
N GLN A 109 -10.17 5.16 6.83
CA GLN A 109 -11.46 5.77 6.52
C GLN A 109 -11.81 6.91 7.49
N GLU A 110 -11.67 6.67 8.81
CA GLU A 110 -12.00 7.65 9.85
C GLU A 110 -11.10 8.88 9.83
N ASN A 111 -9.84 8.72 9.38
CA ASN A 111 -8.87 9.80 9.30
C ASN A 111 -8.74 10.45 7.92
N GLY A 112 -9.58 10.08 6.95
CA GLY A 112 -9.66 10.73 5.65
C GLY A 112 -8.56 10.33 4.65
N TYR A 113 -7.90 9.17 4.83
CA TYR A 113 -6.86 8.69 3.93
C TYR A 113 -7.40 7.62 2.97
N PRO A 114 -7.36 7.87 1.64
CA PRO A 114 -7.62 6.83 0.66
C PRO A 114 -6.62 5.68 0.83
N ALA A 115 -7.13 4.45 0.98
CA ALA A 115 -6.32 3.28 1.27
C ALA A 115 -6.74 2.06 0.43
N LEU A 116 -5.73 1.38 -0.14
CA LEU A 116 -5.88 0.09 -0.82
C LEU A 116 -4.98 -0.92 -0.12
N MET A 117 -5.53 -2.08 0.14
CA MET A 117 -4.84 -3.18 0.81
C MET A 117 -4.91 -4.44 -0.02
N ILE A 118 -3.82 -5.20 -0.03
CA ILE A 118 -3.76 -6.52 -0.66
C ILE A 118 -3.51 -7.53 0.45
N LEU A 119 -4.40 -8.50 0.56
CA LEU A 119 -4.28 -9.59 1.50
C LEU A 119 -3.26 -10.64 0.99
N ARG A 120 -2.79 -11.49 1.88
CA ARG A 120 -1.84 -12.57 1.54
C ARG A 120 -2.42 -13.61 0.57
N ASP A 121 -3.74 -13.68 0.42
CA ASP A 121 -4.42 -14.52 -0.56
C ASP A 121 -4.66 -13.83 -1.92
N GLY A 122 -4.13 -12.60 -2.09
CA GLY A 122 -4.28 -11.79 -3.29
C GLY A 122 -5.57 -10.97 -3.35
N THR A 123 -6.46 -11.06 -2.35
CA THR A 123 -7.69 -10.26 -2.29
C THR A 123 -7.35 -8.77 -2.16
N VAL A 124 -7.99 -7.93 -2.97
CA VAL A 124 -7.84 -6.47 -2.93
C VAL A 124 -9.00 -5.86 -2.15
N MET A 125 -8.69 -5.09 -1.13
CA MET A 125 -9.66 -4.35 -0.32
C MET A 125 -9.36 -2.84 -0.39
N MET A 126 -10.41 -2.03 -0.35
CA MET A 126 -10.30 -0.57 -0.41
C MET A 126 -11.32 0.05 0.51
N ASN A 127 -10.95 1.17 1.16
CA ASN A 127 -11.92 2.01 1.82
C ASN A 127 -12.73 2.84 0.80
N ASP A 128 -13.81 3.49 1.23
CA ASP A 128 -14.69 4.20 0.32
C ASP A 128 -14.01 5.44 -0.30
N LEU A 129 -13.05 6.03 0.40
CA LEU A 129 -12.25 7.13 -0.12
C LEU A 129 -11.41 6.69 -1.34
N MET A 130 -10.79 5.52 -1.28
CA MET A 130 -10.01 4.98 -2.40
C MET A 130 -10.90 4.59 -3.58
N LYS A 131 -12.09 4.03 -3.34
CA LYS A 131 -13.07 3.72 -4.39
C LYS A 131 -13.47 4.99 -5.15
N GLN A 132 -13.67 6.09 -4.43
CA GLN A 132 -14.01 7.40 -5.02
C GLN A 132 -12.83 8.08 -5.70
N TRP A 133 -11.58 7.71 -5.35
CA TRP A 133 -10.36 8.28 -5.93
C TRP A 133 -10.14 7.91 -7.40
N GLY A 134 -10.80 6.88 -7.90
CA GLY A 134 -10.73 6.48 -9.31
C GLY A 134 -9.77 5.33 -9.59
N TYR A 135 -9.63 4.39 -8.65
CA TYR A 135 -8.90 3.14 -8.89
C TYR A 135 -9.51 2.36 -10.05
N THR A 136 -8.66 1.88 -10.94
CA THR A 136 -9.02 1.00 -12.06
C THR A 136 -8.25 -0.29 -11.93
N SER A 137 -8.94 -1.43 -11.76
CA SER A 137 -8.33 -2.76 -11.78
C SER A 137 -7.81 -3.09 -13.18
N LEU A 138 -6.68 -3.78 -13.24
CA LEU A 138 -6.08 -4.31 -14.46
C LEU A 138 -6.10 -5.85 -14.51
N ARG A 139 -6.65 -6.48 -13.45
CA ARG A 139 -6.94 -7.92 -13.38
C ARG A 139 -8.40 -8.20 -13.67
#